data_a45abc3e7bfe5874e5e4c28caaa3a733
#
_entry.id   a45abc3e7bfe5874e5e4c28caaa3a733
#
_cell.length_a   1.000
_cell.length_b   1.000
_cell.length_c   1.000
_cell.angle_alpha   90.00
_cell.angle_beta   90.00
_cell.angle_gamma   90.00
#
_symmetry.space_group_name_H-M   'P 1'
#
loop_
_entity.id
_entity.type
_entity.pdbx_description
1 polymer ?
#
loop_
_entity_poly.entity_id
_entity_poly.type
_entity_poly.pdbx_seq_one_letter_code
_entity_poly.pdbx_strand_id
1 'polypeptide(L)'
;MREMTPARRLAYALLKPIVNFLFNLIWSTCRIVRIDGEEHVEQISATHKPFIPCYWHQHHFFCTWYMRQLIKRGLKIGFLISPSVDGEIPARLAQKWGGVVIRGSTTRTGAQAMRDMYNVVVKQGISPVSTSDGPTGPIHVFKIGDILLSQLTQAPLLPLAYAANRAWYLKSWDRFIIPKPFARIAITIGAPLTVPKGLMAEDLEPYRLQMQNSLRELTEKAASLVHPAP
;
A
#
# COMPACT_ATOMS: atom_id res chain seq x y z
N MET A 1 15.96 0.42 -21.74
CA MET A 1 14.79 1.28 -21.42
C MET A 1 14.26 1.85 -22.72
N ARG A 2 12.97 1.71 -23.02
CA ARG A 2 12.40 2.43 -24.18
C ARG A 2 12.39 3.93 -23.84
N GLU A 3 13.09 4.73 -24.63
CA GLU A 3 13.08 6.18 -24.50
C GLU A 3 11.66 6.74 -24.77
N MET A 4 11.27 7.71 -23.96
CA MET A 4 9.99 8.39 -24.16
C MET A 4 10.03 9.25 -25.42
N THR A 5 9.13 9.02 -26.34
CA THR A 5 8.94 9.94 -27.49
C THR A 5 8.51 11.32 -26.99
N PRO A 6 8.86 12.41 -27.72
CA PRO A 6 8.45 13.77 -27.34
C PRO A 6 6.94 13.92 -27.13
N ALA A 7 6.13 13.30 -27.98
CA ALA A 7 4.66 13.29 -27.86
C ALA A 7 4.19 12.62 -26.55
N ARG A 8 4.81 11.50 -26.15
CA ARG A 8 4.53 10.87 -24.86
C ARG A 8 4.95 11.76 -23.69
N ARG A 9 6.10 12.41 -23.76
CA ARG A 9 6.54 13.37 -22.72
C ARG A 9 5.52 14.49 -22.52
N LEU A 10 5.02 15.06 -23.61
CA LEU A 10 3.99 16.11 -23.57
C LEU A 10 2.67 15.58 -22.98
N ALA A 11 2.19 14.43 -23.46
CA ALA A 11 0.97 13.81 -22.95
C ALA A 11 1.07 13.54 -21.44
N TYR A 12 2.20 13.00 -20.95
CA TYR A 12 2.42 12.79 -19.53
C TYR A 12 2.53 14.09 -18.72
N ALA A 13 3.12 15.14 -19.31
CA ALA A 13 3.20 16.45 -18.65
C ALA A 13 1.81 17.07 -18.44
N LEU A 14 0.91 16.90 -19.38
CA LEU A 14 -0.48 17.38 -19.30
C LEU A 14 -1.35 16.47 -18.41
N LEU A 15 -1.16 15.15 -18.49
CA LEU A 15 -1.97 14.19 -17.73
C LEU A 15 -1.68 14.24 -16.22
N LYS A 16 -0.42 14.47 -15.82
CA LYS A 16 -0.01 14.50 -14.39
C LYS A 16 -0.83 15.46 -13.53
N PRO A 17 -0.97 16.74 -13.87
CA PRO A 17 -1.76 17.67 -13.06
C PRO A 17 -3.23 17.28 -13.02
N ILE A 18 -3.79 16.75 -14.12
CA ILE A 18 -5.18 16.29 -14.18
C ILE A 18 -5.39 15.10 -13.25
N VAL A 19 -4.54 14.07 -13.30
CA VAL A 19 -4.62 12.92 -12.43
C VAL A 19 -4.50 13.33 -10.96
N ASN A 20 -3.52 14.18 -10.63
CA ASN A 20 -3.37 14.68 -9.27
C ASN A 20 -4.59 15.49 -8.80
N PHE A 21 -5.14 16.32 -9.68
CA PHE A 21 -6.37 17.08 -9.39
C PHE A 21 -7.55 16.15 -9.13
N LEU A 22 -7.78 15.14 -9.97
CA LEU A 22 -8.86 14.18 -9.80
C LEU A 22 -8.72 13.36 -8.53
N PHE A 23 -7.51 12.90 -8.18
CA PHE A 23 -7.25 12.21 -6.91
C PHE A 23 -7.62 13.09 -5.71
N ASN A 24 -7.11 14.32 -5.69
CA ASN A 24 -7.41 15.25 -4.59
C ASN A 24 -8.90 15.62 -4.56
N LEU A 25 -9.55 15.77 -5.70
CA LEU A 25 -10.99 16.04 -5.76
C LEU A 25 -11.81 14.89 -5.15
N ILE A 26 -11.52 13.65 -5.53
CA ILE A 26 -12.21 12.50 -4.94
C ILE A 26 -11.91 12.41 -3.44
N TRP A 27 -10.65 12.54 -3.03
CA TRP A 27 -10.28 12.50 -1.61
C TRP A 27 -10.95 13.60 -0.78
N SER A 28 -11.07 14.82 -1.34
CA SER A 28 -11.69 15.95 -0.63
C SER A 28 -13.21 15.87 -0.56
N THR A 29 -13.85 15.21 -1.52
CA THR A 29 -15.30 15.04 -1.55
C THR A 29 -15.79 13.83 -0.75
N CYS A 30 -14.95 12.80 -0.58
CA CYS A 30 -15.29 11.63 0.20
C CYS A 30 -15.24 11.91 1.71
N ARG A 31 -16.16 11.30 2.45
CA ARG A 31 -16.22 11.44 3.91
C ARG A 31 -15.66 10.18 4.57
N ILE A 32 -14.61 10.35 5.36
CA ILE A 32 -14.13 9.28 6.26
C ILE A 32 -15.14 9.17 7.41
N VAL A 33 -15.84 8.03 7.48
CA VAL A 33 -16.84 7.78 8.54
C VAL A 33 -16.24 7.02 9.71
N ARG A 34 -15.19 6.23 9.47
CA ARG A 34 -14.48 5.47 10.51
C ARG A 34 -13.06 5.16 10.08
N ILE A 35 -12.13 5.29 11.00
CA ILE A 35 -10.83 4.63 10.97
C ILE A 35 -10.82 3.72 12.20
N ASP A 36 -10.76 2.43 11.98
CA ASP A 36 -10.83 1.42 13.03
C ASP A 36 -9.47 0.72 13.16
N GLY A 37 -8.97 0.55 14.37
CA GLY A 37 -7.65 -0.03 14.65
C GLY A 37 -6.49 0.98 14.57
N GLU A 38 -6.76 2.29 14.71
CA GLU A 38 -5.72 3.33 14.67
C GLU A 38 -4.73 3.19 15.82
N GLU A 39 -5.16 2.61 16.96
CA GLU A 39 -4.32 2.26 18.10
C GLU A 39 -3.11 1.39 17.72
N HIS A 40 -3.23 0.52 16.72
CA HIS A 40 -2.12 -0.28 16.21
C HIS A 40 -1.02 0.57 15.55
N VAL A 41 -1.43 1.64 14.84
CA VAL A 41 -0.49 2.58 14.26
C VAL A 41 0.20 3.40 15.34
N GLU A 42 -0.53 3.86 16.34
CA GLU A 42 0.00 4.62 17.47
C GLU A 42 1.06 3.80 18.23
N GLN A 43 0.74 2.53 18.55
CA GLN A 43 1.66 1.62 19.21
C GLN A 43 2.96 1.42 18.42
N ILE A 44 2.87 1.15 17.10
CA ILE A 44 4.06 0.99 16.26
C ILE A 44 4.84 2.30 16.16
N SER A 45 4.15 3.42 15.95
CA SER A 45 4.78 4.72 15.77
C SER A 45 5.56 5.16 17.01
N ALA A 46 5.07 4.82 18.20
CA ALA A 46 5.73 5.09 19.48
C ALA A 46 7.12 4.40 19.59
N THR A 47 7.34 3.32 18.85
CA THR A 47 8.63 2.63 18.82
C THR A 47 9.68 3.35 17.97
N HIS A 48 9.29 4.32 17.16
CA HIS A 48 10.13 5.01 16.15
C HIS A 48 10.84 4.06 15.17
N LYS A 49 10.37 2.80 15.07
CA LYS A 49 10.93 1.79 14.16
C LYS A 49 10.08 1.71 12.90
N PRO A 50 10.69 1.35 11.75
CA PRO A 50 9.93 1.10 10.54
C PRO A 50 9.02 -0.12 10.67
N PHE A 51 7.92 -0.09 9.91
CA PHE A 51 6.97 -1.18 9.77
C PHE A 51 6.62 -1.36 8.29
N ILE A 52 5.90 -2.39 7.94
CA ILE A 52 5.55 -2.72 6.56
C ILE A 52 4.03 -2.62 6.41
N PRO A 53 3.48 -1.47 5.99
CA PRO A 53 2.05 -1.37 5.67
C PRO A 53 1.71 -2.28 4.50
N CYS A 54 0.72 -3.17 4.70
CA CYS A 54 0.30 -4.19 3.75
C CYS A 54 -1.17 -4.04 3.41
N TYR A 55 -1.51 -4.03 2.12
CA TYR A 55 -2.89 -4.02 1.65
C TYR A 55 -3.01 -4.63 0.25
N TRP A 56 -4.22 -4.98 -0.19
CA TRP A 56 -4.44 -5.46 -1.55
C TRP A 56 -4.27 -4.36 -2.58
N HIS A 57 -3.70 -4.65 -3.73
CA HIS A 57 -3.55 -3.70 -4.84
C HIS A 57 -4.89 -3.03 -5.18
N GLN A 58 -5.99 -3.76 -5.08
CA GLN A 58 -7.35 -3.25 -5.20
C GLN A 58 -7.64 -2.05 -4.30
N HIS A 59 -7.09 -2.03 -3.08
CA HIS A 59 -7.33 -1.02 -2.05
C HIS A 59 -6.34 0.17 -2.11
N HIS A 60 -5.54 0.26 -3.16
CA HIS A 60 -4.45 1.24 -3.23
C HIS A 60 -4.93 2.69 -3.08
N PHE A 61 -6.12 3.05 -3.57
CA PHE A 61 -6.59 4.45 -3.62
C PHE A 61 -6.67 5.10 -2.24
N PHE A 62 -7.45 4.54 -1.30
CA PHE A 62 -7.60 5.12 0.05
C PHE A 62 -6.54 4.65 1.04
N CYS A 63 -5.93 3.48 0.86
CA CYS A 63 -4.76 3.10 1.65
C CYS A 63 -3.60 4.07 1.39
N THR A 64 -3.38 4.50 0.14
CA THR A 64 -2.39 5.54 -0.17
C THR A 64 -2.76 6.90 0.44
N TRP A 65 -4.04 7.27 0.45
CA TRP A 65 -4.49 8.46 1.18
C TRP A 65 -4.12 8.38 2.67
N TYR A 66 -4.31 7.22 3.29
CA TYR A 66 -3.95 7.01 4.68
C TYR A 66 -2.43 7.08 4.90
N MET A 67 -1.64 6.46 4.02
CA MET A 67 -0.17 6.62 4.06
C MET A 67 0.25 8.09 4.01
N ARG A 68 -0.42 8.90 3.19
CA ARG A 68 -0.18 10.36 3.16
C ARG A 68 -0.50 11.04 4.51
N GLN A 69 -1.51 10.58 5.25
CA GLN A 69 -1.75 11.10 6.60
C GLN A 69 -0.61 10.72 7.56
N LEU A 70 -0.08 9.50 7.46
CA LEU A 70 1.06 9.06 8.27
C LEU A 70 2.32 9.87 7.95
N ILE A 71 2.58 10.19 6.69
CA ILE A 71 3.69 11.08 6.28
C ILE A 71 3.54 12.46 6.94
N LYS A 72 2.33 13.03 6.95
CA LYS A 72 2.06 14.31 7.62
C LYS A 72 2.28 14.27 9.14
N ARG A 73 2.18 13.10 9.76
CA ARG A 73 2.49 12.84 11.17
C ARG A 73 3.99 12.61 11.41
N GLY A 74 4.82 12.73 10.37
CA GLY A 74 6.29 12.60 10.45
C GLY A 74 6.85 11.19 10.21
N LEU A 75 6.00 10.20 9.86
CA LEU A 75 6.50 8.86 9.56
C LEU A 75 7.16 8.81 8.17
N LYS A 76 8.28 8.10 8.09
CA LYS A 76 9.00 7.89 6.83
C LYS A 76 8.38 6.73 6.05
N ILE A 77 7.48 7.04 5.13
CA ILE A 77 6.80 6.05 4.29
C ILE A 77 7.45 6.01 2.90
N GLY A 78 7.76 4.81 2.43
CA GLY A 78 8.35 4.56 1.12
C GLY A 78 7.39 3.81 0.19
N PHE A 79 7.33 4.22 -1.08
CA PHE A 79 6.52 3.58 -2.11
C PHE A 79 7.41 2.87 -3.11
N LEU A 80 7.22 1.56 -3.27
CA LEU A 80 7.90 0.76 -4.29
C LEU A 80 7.25 1.03 -5.65
N ILE A 81 7.99 1.68 -6.53
CA ILE A 81 7.48 2.14 -7.82
C ILE A 81 8.39 1.66 -8.94
N SER A 82 7.79 1.03 -9.95
CA SER A 82 8.52 0.55 -11.12
C SER A 82 9.39 1.66 -11.75
N PRO A 83 10.62 1.35 -12.19
CA PRO A 83 11.46 2.29 -12.93
C PRO A 83 10.98 2.52 -14.38
N SER A 84 9.83 1.99 -14.77
CA SER A 84 9.22 2.20 -16.08
C SER A 84 8.70 3.62 -16.24
N VAL A 85 8.45 3.99 -17.50
CA VAL A 85 7.82 5.26 -17.85
C VAL A 85 6.48 5.47 -17.14
N ASP A 86 5.68 4.40 -17.02
CA ASP A 86 4.37 4.45 -16.36
C ASP A 86 4.50 4.68 -14.84
N GLY A 87 5.64 4.31 -14.24
CA GLY A 87 5.97 4.59 -12.85
C GLY A 87 6.32 6.06 -12.56
N GLU A 88 6.53 6.90 -13.56
CA GLU A 88 6.90 8.30 -13.34
C GLU A 88 5.77 9.15 -12.72
N ILE A 89 4.51 8.87 -13.06
CA ILE A 89 3.36 9.58 -12.48
C ILE A 89 3.22 9.27 -10.99
N PRO A 90 3.08 8.00 -10.57
CA PRO A 90 2.98 7.67 -9.15
C PRO A 90 4.23 8.07 -8.35
N ALA A 91 5.43 8.02 -8.94
CA ALA A 91 6.65 8.46 -8.27
C ALA A 91 6.62 9.95 -7.91
N ARG A 92 6.25 10.81 -8.86
CA ARG A 92 6.15 12.25 -8.59
C ARG A 92 5.01 12.58 -7.62
N LEU A 93 3.91 11.82 -7.65
CA LEU A 93 2.84 11.99 -6.67
C LEU A 93 3.33 11.63 -5.26
N ALA A 94 4.00 10.49 -5.09
CA ALA A 94 4.58 10.07 -3.81
C ALA A 94 5.56 11.11 -3.27
N GLN A 95 6.48 11.63 -4.11
CA GLN A 95 7.41 12.69 -3.74
C GLN A 95 6.70 13.99 -3.32
N LYS A 96 5.66 14.39 -4.07
CA LYS A 96 4.85 15.59 -3.72
C LYS A 96 4.16 15.45 -2.36
N TRP A 97 3.86 14.25 -1.93
CA TRP A 97 3.26 13.98 -0.62
C TRP A 97 4.31 13.89 0.50
N GLY A 98 5.60 13.98 0.19
CA GLY A 98 6.71 13.80 1.14
C GLY A 98 7.10 12.34 1.35
N GLY A 99 6.57 11.42 0.55
CA GLY A 99 6.94 10.02 0.57
C GLY A 99 8.27 9.75 -0.12
N VAL A 100 8.94 8.68 0.29
CA VAL A 100 10.18 8.21 -0.34
C VAL A 100 9.85 7.32 -1.53
N VAL A 101 10.48 7.55 -2.67
CA VAL A 101 10.33 6.68 -3.85
C VAL A 101 11.42 5.63 -3.86
N ILE A 102 11.02 4.37 -3.74
CA ILE A 102 11.90 3.22 -3.85
C ILE A 102 11.77 2.70 -5.29
N ARG A 103 12.84 2.84 -6.07
CA ARG A 103 12.84 2.37 -7.46
C ARG A 103 13.21 0.89 -7.50
N GLY A 104 12.24 0.05 -7.81
CA GLY A 104 12.44 -1.39 -7.91
C GLY A 104 11.27 -2.06 -8.63
N SER A 105 11.51 -3.28 -9.05
CA SER A 105 10.48 -4.16 -9.60
C SER A 105 10.71 -5.54 -9.02
N THR A 106 9.69 -6.10 -8.39
CA THR A 106 9.70 -7.48 -7.89
C THR A 106 9.86 -8.53 -9.00
N THR A 107 9.76 -8.09 -10.27
CA THR A 107 9.86 -8.98 -11.45
C THR A 107 11.29 -9.15 -11.97
N ARG A 108 12.28 -8.34 -11.53
CA ARG A 108 13.62 -8.35 -12.16
C ARG A 108 14.64 -9.29 -11.54
N THR A 109 14.63 -9.53 -10.28
CA THR A 109 15.34 -10.59 -9.54
C THR A 109 14.88 -10.52 -8.09
N GLY A 110 14.11 -11.48 -7.63
CA GLY A 110 13.52 -11.46 -6.28
C GLY A 110 14.55 -11.21 -5.17
N ALA A 111 15.76 -11.77 -5.30
CA ALA A 111 16.83 -11.59 -4.33
C ALA A 111 17.38 -10.15 -4.28
N GLN A 112 17.53 -9.47 -5.42
CA GLN A 112 18.00 -8.09 -5.44
C GLN A 112 16.93 -7.14 -4.88
N ALA A 113 15.66 -7.31 -5.27
CA ALA A 113 14.56 -6.53 -4.72
C ALA A 113 14.46 -6.69 -3.20
N MET A 114 14.61 -7.90 -2.68
CA MET A 114 14.60 -8.18 -1.25
C MET A 114 15.76 -7.46 -0.53
N ARG A 115 16.97 -7.49 -1.10
CA ARG A 115 18.14 -6.80 -0.54
C ARG A 115 17.93 -5.27 -0.51
N ASP A 116 17.35 -4.72 -1.56
CA ASP A 116 17.07 -3.28 -1.64
C ASP A 116 16.02 -2.88 -0.61
N MET A 117 14.96 -3.67 -0.44
CA MET A 117 13.93 -3.45 0.58
C MET A 117 14.49 -3.61 2.01
N TYR A 118 15.34 -4.60 2.25
CA TYR A 118 16.05 -4.76 3.52
C TYR A 118 16.85 -3.49 3.87
N ASN A 119 17.62 -2.96 2.90
CA ASN A 119 18.41 -1.73 3.11
C ASN A 119 17.52 -0.51 3.39
N VAL A 120 16.39 -0.40 2.72
CA VAL A 120 15.39 0.66 2.95
C VAL A 120 14.88 0.62 4.39
N VAL A 121 14.50 -0.56 4.88
CA VAL A 121 13.99 -0.74 6.24
C VAL A 121 15.10 -0.52 7.28
N VAL A 122 16.21 -1.26 7.17
CA VAL A 122 17.21 -1.34 8.25
C VAL A 122 18.17 -0.16 8.24
N LYS A 123 18.63 0.28 7.06
CA LYS A 123 19.65 1.35 6.97
C LYS A 123 19.05 2.74 6.87
N GLN A 124 17.88 2.88 6.25
CA GLN A 124 17.27 4.19 6.02
C GLN A 124 16.13 4.49 7.00
N GLY A 125 15.64 3.49 7.75
CA GLY A 125 14.52 3.64 8.69
C GLY A 125 13.21 4.02 8.01
N ILE A 126 12.99 3.53 6.78
CA ILE A 126 11.80 3.82 5.98
C ILE A 126 10.84 2.64 6.04
N SER A 127 9.57 2.91 6.22
CA SER A 127 8.46 1.95 6.18
C SER A 127 8.00 1.74 4.74
N PRO A 128 8.37 0.64 4.08
CA PRO A 128 8.00 0.39 2.69
C PRO A 128 6.56 -0.11 2.60
N VAL A 129 5.76 0.57 1.80
CA VAL A 129 4.39 0.14 1.52
C VAL A 129 4.40 -1.04 0.56
N SER A 130 3.66 -2.08 0.90
CA SER A 130 3.47 -3.26 0.06
C SER A 130 2.02 -3.40 -0.41
N THR A 131 1.86 -3.68 -1.71
CA THR A 131 0.64 -4.25 -2.27
C THR A 131 0.83 -5.75 -2.32
N SER A 132 0.27 -6.44 -1.32
CA SER A 132 0.68 -7.79 -0.93
C SER A 132 0.33 -8.91 -1.92
N ASP A 133 -0.56 -8.65 -2.87
CA ASP A 133 -0.85 -9.56 -4.00
C ASP A 133 0.06 -9.29 -5.22
N GLY A 134 0.94 -8.29 -5.11
CA GLY A 134 1.93 -7.97 -6.14
C GLY A 134 1.34 -7.27 -7.38
N PRO A 135 2.19 -6.92 -8.36
CA PRO A 135 1.77 -6.11 -9.51
C PRO A 135 0.97 -6.88 -10.57
N THR A 136 0.94 -8.20 -10.51
CA THR A 136 0.30 -9.07 -11.52
C THR A 136 -0.66 -10.09 -10.91
N GLY A 137 -0.89 -10.03 -9.59
CA GLY A 137 -1.78 -10.95 -8.90
C GLY A 137 -1.24 -12.38 -8.71
N PRO A 138 -2.10 -13.36 -8.51
CA PRO A 138 -3.58 -13.26 -8.50
C PRO A 138 -4.12 -12.39 -7.37
N ILE A 139 -5.29 -11.79 -7.62
CA ILE A 139 -5.96 -10.91 -6.64
C ILE A 139 -6.20 -11.63 -5.30
N HIS A 140 -5.93 -10.91 -4.21
CA HIS A 140 -6.14 -11.38 -2.83
C HIS A 140 -5.33 -12.65 -2.45
N VAL A 141 -4.20 -12.89 -3.13
CA VAL A 141 -3.23 -13.91 -2.74
C VAL A 141 -1.97 -13.24 -2.20
N PHE A 142 -1.79 -13.33 -0.89
CA PHE A 142 -0.66 -12.71 -0.20
C PHE A 142 0.66 -13.34 -0.65
N LYS A 143 1.64 -12.51 -1.05
CA LYS A 143 2.95 -12.98 -1.52
C LYS A 143 3.92 -13.18 -0.37
N ILE A 144 4.74 -14.21 -0.45
CA ILE A 144 5.72 -14.56 0.58
C ILE A 144 6.79 -13.48 0.82
N GLY A 145 7.01 -12.58 -0.14
CA GLY A 145 8.04 -11.55 -0.07
C GLY A 145 7.95 -10.64 1.16
N ASP A 146 6.75 -10.24 1.55
CA ASP A 146 6.53 -9.39 2.72
C ASP A 146 6.82 -10.16 4.02
N ILE A 147 6.49 -11.44 4.08
CA ILE A 147 6.77 -12.33 5.20
C ILE A 147 8.28 -12.46 5.40
N LEU A 148 9.01 -12.73 4.30
CA LEU A 148 10.47 -12.77 4.30
C LEU A 148 11.09 -11.44 4.73
N LEU A 149 10.57 -10.32 4.25
CA LEU A 149 11.05 -9.00 4.63
C LEU A 149 10.86 -8.75 6.13
N SER A 150 9.70 -9.09 6.69
CA SER A 150 9.43 -8.98 8.12
C SER A 150 10.38 -9.88 8.94
N GLN A 151 10.57 -11.13 8.52
CA GLN A 151 11.51 -12.06 9.17
C GLN A 151 12.94 -11.49 9.21
N LEU A 152 13.42 -10.98 8.07
CA LEU A 152 14.80 -10.48 7.95
C LEU A 152 15.03 -9.17 8.71
N THR A 153 14.05 -8.26 8.68
CA THR A 153 14.19 -6.91 9.24
C THR A 153 13.64 -6.78 10.66
N GLN A 154 12.79 -7.71 11.09
CA GLN A 154 11.97 -7.64 12.30
C GLN A 154 11.02 -6.43 12.33
N ALA A 155 10.76 -5.82 11.17
CA ALA A 155 9.73 -4.83 11.00
C ALA A 155 8.35 -5.52 10.97
N PRO A 156 7.38 -5.08 11.81
CA PRO A 156 6.05 -5.67 11.81
C PRO A 156 5.30 -5.37 10.51
N LEU A 157 4.57 -6.37 10.02
CA LEU A 157 3.57 -6.23 8.97
C LEU A 157 2.32 -5.58 9.57
N LEU A 158 1.84 -4.51 8.97
CA LEU A 158 0.63 -3.82 9.39
C LEU A 158 -0.45 -3.94 8.32
N PRO A 159 -1.45 -4.83 8.48
CA PRO A 159 -2.49 -5.01 7.48
C PRO A 159 -3.50 -3.87 7.51
N LEU A 160 -3.88 -3.38 6.33
CA LEU A 160 -4.87 -2.32 6.14
C LEU A 160 -5.85 -2.69 5.03
N ALA A 161 -7.09 -2.24 5.19
CA ALA A 161 -8.08 -2.28 4.13
C ALA A 161 -8.94 -1.02 4.15
N TYR A 162 -9.71 -0.80 3.09
CA TYR A 162 -10.78 0.18 3.12
C TYR A 162 -11.98 -0.28 2.32
N ALA A 163 -13.12 0.31 2.61
CA ALA A 163 -14.32 0.18 1.79
C ALA A 163 -14.95 1.55 1.53
N ALA A 164 -15.71 1.60 0.44
CA ALA A 164 -16.54 2.75 0.07
C ALA A 164 -17.98 2.29 -0.17
N ASN A 165 -18.97 3.04 0.35
CA ASN A 165 -20.38 2.68 0.12
C ASN A 165 -20.82 2.84 -1.35
N ARG A 166 -20.08 3.59 -2.16
CA ARG A 166 -20.28 3.76 -3.60
C ARG A 166 -18.92 3.85 -4.30
N ALA A 167 -18.66 2.98 -5.27
CA ALA A 167 -17.41 2.95 -6.00
C ALA A 167 -17.59 2.52 -7.45
N TRP A 168 -16.61 2.81 -8.27
CA TRP A 168 -16.36 2.17 -9.55
C TRP A 168 -15.30 1.09 -9.36
N TYR A 169 -15.50 -0.04 -10.02
CA TYR A 169 -14.54 -1.15 -10.08
C TYR A 169 -14.00 -1.24 -11.50
N LEU A 170 -12.68 -1.06 -11.64
CA LEU A 170 -12.07 -1.15 -12.96
C LEU A 170 -12.07 -2.59 -13.48
N LYS A 171 -12.07 -2.74 -14.81
CA LYS A 171 -11.93 -4.04 -15.47
C LYS A 171 -10.44 -4.45 -15.57
N SER A 172 -9.70 -4.30 -14.49
CA SER A 172 -8.30 -4.72 -14.33
C SER A 172 -8.21 -6.03 -13.57
N TRP A 173 -7.05 -6.68 -13.59
CA TRP A 173 -6.82 -7.93 -12.87
C TRP A 173 -7.11 -7.82 -11.37
N ASP A 174 -6.84 -6.65 -10.78
CA ASP A 174 -7.02 -6.33 -9.36
C ASP A 174 -8.41 -5.75 -9.03
N ARG A 175 -9.24 -5.50 -10.05
CA ARG A 175 -10.55 -4.83 -9.88
C ARG A 175 -10.44 -3.55 -9.04
N PHE A 176 -9.47 -2.70 -9.37
CA PHE A 176 -9.12 -1.49 -8.65
C PHE A 176 -10.35 -0.66 -8.27
N ILE A 177 -10.42 -0.24 -7.00
CA ILE A 177 -11.56 0.49 -6.44
C ILE A 177 -11.32 1.99 -6.53
N ILE A 178 -12.20 2.70 -7.24
CA ILE A 178 -12.24 4.15 -7.25
C ILE A 178 -13.56 4.60 -6.60
N PRO A 179 -13.52 5.16 -5.40
CA PRO A 179 -14.72 5.70 -4.76
C PRO A 179 -15.37 6.79 -5.60
N LYS A 180 -16.69 6.80 -5.63
CA LYS A 180 -17.42 7.90 -6.26
C LYS A 180 -17.33 9.17 -5.38
N PRO A 181 -17.42 10.36 -5.97
CA PRO A 181 -17.51 11.59 -5.19
C PRO A 181 -18.59 11.50 -4.11
N PHE A 182 -18.31 12.06 -2.95
CA PHE A 182 -19.20 12.06 -1.77
C PHE A 182 -19.47 10.67 -1.18
N ALA A 183 -18.65 9.66 -1.52
CA ALA A 183 -18.76 8.35 -0.89
C ALA A 183 -18.36 8.40 0.59
N ARG A 184 -18.99 7.55 1.39
CA ARG A 184 -18.55 7.25 2.76
C ARG A 184 -17.46 6.19 2.71
N ILE A 185 -16.38 6.44 3.45
CA ILE A 185 -15.18 5.60 3.47
C ILE A 185 -14.94 5.12 4.90
N ALA A 186 -14.71 3.83 5.07
CA ALA A 186 -14.14 3.27 6.29
C ALA A 186 -12.76 2.69 5.98
N ILE A 187 -11.82 2.91 6.88
CA ILE A 187 -10.48 2.31 6.84
C ILE A 187 -10.37 1.40 8.06
N THR A 188 -9.83 0.21 7.87
CA THR A 188 -9.60 -0.76 8.93
C THR A 188 -8.13 -1.13 8.98
N ILE A 189 -7.59 -1.23 10.17
CA ILE A 189 -6.19 -1.50 10.45
C ILE A 189 -6.15 -2.66 11.43
N GLY A 190 -5.45 -3.72 11.07
CA GLY A 190 -5.33 -4.92 11.91
C GLY A 190 -4.14 -4.88 12.84
N ALA A 191 -4.11 -5.84 13.75
CA ALA A 191 -2.99 -6.02 14.64
C ALA A 191 -1.69 -6.29 13.85
N PRO A 192 -0.57 -5.68 14.26
CA PRO A 192 0.71 -5.92 13.59
C PRO A 192 1.21 -7.33 13.83
N LEU A 193 1.81 -7.93 12.79
CA LEU A 193 2.42 -9.25 12.85
C LEU A 193 3.92 -9.14 12.59
N THR A 194 4.74 -9.63 13.53
CA THR A 194 6.18 -9.78 13.33
C THR A 194 6.52 -11.24 13.11
N VAL A 195 7.24 -11.54 12.03
CA VAL A 195 7.66 -12.91 11.72
C VAL A 195 8.96 -13.24 12.47
N PRO A 196 9.02 -14.31 13.27
CA PRO A 196 10.22 -14.69 14.00
C PRO A 196 11.43 -14.92 13.08
N LYS A 197 12.63 -14.62 13.61
CA LYS A 197 13.88 -14.93 12.91
C LYS A 197 14.14 -16.43 12.84
N GLY A 198 14.87 -16.84 11.79
CA GLY A 198 15.43 -18.19 11.72
C GLY A 198 14.44 -19.29 11.32
N LEU A 199 13.21 -18.93 10.93
CA LEU A 199 12.26 -19.90 10.37
C LEU A 199 12.73 -20.36 8.99
N MET A 200 12.53 -21.63 8.69
CA MET A 200 12.75 -22.19 7.36
C MET A 200 11.61 -21.79 6.41
N ALA A 201 11.82 -21.95 5.12
CA ALA A 201 10.86 -21.52 4.10
C ALA A 201 9.47 -22.17 4.26
N GLU A 202 9.45 -23.45 4.68
CA GLU A 202 8.24 -24.22 4.96
C GLU A 202 7.44 -23.69 6.16
N ASP A 203 8.12 -23.08 7.14
CA ASP A 203 7.49 -22.54 8.34
C ASP A 203 6.85 -21.15 8.13
N LEU A 204 7.07 -20.54 6.97
CA LEU A 204 6.57 -19.20 6.68
C LEU A 204 5.12 -19.20 6.16
N GLU A 205 4.64 -20.31 5.66
CA GLU A 205 3.30 -20.44 5.08
C GLU A 205 2.17 -20.11 6.08
N PRO A 206 2.21 -20.53 7.35
CA PRO A 206 1.22 -20.13 8.36
C PRO A 206 1.12 -18.59 8.52
N TYR A 207 2.25 -17.87 8.54
CA TYR A 207 2.28 -16.41 8.64
C TYR A 207 1.71 -15.74 7.39
N ARG A 208 2.01 -16.29 6.20
CA ARG A 208 1.43 -15.83 4.94
C ARG A 208 -0.09 -15.96 4.94
N LEU A 209 -0.60 -17.11 5.37
CA LEU A 209 -2.04 -17.36 5.47
C LEU A 209 -2.69 -16.47 6.54
N GLN A 210 -2.04 -16.25 7.68
CA GLN A 210 -2.51 -15.36 8.73
C GLN A 210 -2.69 -13.94 8.19
N MET A 211 -1.70 -13.39 7.47
CA MET A 211 -1.79 -12.07 6.87
C MET A 211 -2.87 -11.99 5.78
N GLN A 212 -2.99 -13.02 4.96
CA GLN A 212 -4.04 -13.11 3.94
C GLN A 212 -5.44 -13.09 4.57
N ASN A 213 -5.65 -13.87 5.62
CA ASN A 213 -6.92 -13.92 6.35
C ASN A 213 -7.21 -12.58 7.04
N SER A 214 -6.21 -11.98 7.69
CA SER A 214 -6.35 -10.66 8.31
C SER A 214 -6.79 -9.60 7.31
N LEU A 215 -6.18 -9.53 6.13
CA LEU A 215 -6.59 -8.58 5.08
C LEU A 215 -8.01 -8.85 4.57
N ARG A 216 -8.44 -10.12 4.49
CA ARG A 216 -9.81 -10.47 4.12
C ARG A 216 -10.81 -9.99 5.17
N GLU A 217 -10.57 -10.31 6.44
CA GLU A 217 -11.41 -9.91 7.56
C GLU A 217 -11.52 -8.38 7.69
N LEU A 218 -10.41 -7.66 7.51
CA LEU A 218 -10.39 -6.21 7.49
C LEU A 218 -11.19 -5.63 6.33
N THR A 219 -11.15 -6.27 5.15
CA THR A 219 -11.94 -5.85 3.99
C THR A 219 -13.44 -6.01 4.28
N GLU A 220 -13.85 -7.13 4.85
CA GLU A 220 -15.24 -7.40 5.24
C GLU A 220 -15.71 -6.43 6.34
N LYS A 221 -14.87 -6.19 7.35
CA LYS A 221 -15.13 -5.23 8.42
C LYS A 221 -15.28 -3.80 7.87
N ALA A 222 -14.39 -3.36 6.97
CA ALA A 222 -14.50 -2.05 6.34
C ALA A 222 -15.83 -1.91 5.57
N ALA A 223 -16.25 -2.97 4.85
CA ALA A 223 -17.51 -2.99 4.12
C ALA A 223 -18.71 -2.87 5.07
N SER A 224 -18.73 -3.55 6.20
CA SER A 224 -19.79 -3.43 7.21
C SER A 224 -19.90 -2.03 7.80
N LEU A 225 -18.78 -1.34 8.01
CA LEU A 225 -18.75 0.01 8.59
C LEU A 225 -19.29 1.10 7.64
N VAL A 226 -19.24 0.91 6.33
CA VAL A 226 -19.82 1.86 5.36
C VAL A 226 -21.28 1.54 5.02
N HIS A 227 -21.74 0.34 5.34
CA HIS A 227 -23.10 -0.13 5.20
C HIS A 227 -23.64 -0.61 6.58
N PRO A 228 -23.78 0.30 7.57
CA PRO A 228 -24.34 -0.14 8.84
C PRO A 228 -25.69 -0.77 8.59
N ALA A 229 -25.98 -1.87 9.28
CA ALA A 229 -27.32 -2.46 9.31
C ALA A 229 -28.34 -1.39 9.72
N PRO A 230 -29.55 -1.42 9.17
CA PRO A 230 -30.60 -0.48 9.50
C PRO A 230 -30.99 -0.53 10.99
#